data_0b32e9c9cdeead775162f750f3ea0b88
#
_entry.id   0b32e9c9cdeead775162f750f3ea0b88
#
_cell.length_a   1.000
_cell.length_b   1.000
_cell.length_c   1.000
_cell.angle_alpha   90.00
_cell.angle_beta   90.00
_cell.angle_gamma   90.00
#
_symmetry.space_group_name_H-M   'P 1'
#
loop_
_entity.id
_entity.type
_entity.pdbx_description
1 polymer ?
#
loop_
_entity_poly.entity_id
_entity_poly.type
_entity_poly.pdbx_seq_one_letter_code
_entity_poly.pdbx_strand_id
1 'polypeptide(L)'
;DLENSYVIGDRITDVELAKNLGSKAIFIKNEENLGGNEIATSLEALQNVIALQTNEWQKIYEFLKLNERTASISRKTNETDIAISLNLDGTGKSNINTGISFFDHMLDQIARHGQMDLDIQVKGDLEVDEHHTIEDTAIALGEVFAKALGNKLGIERYGFCLPMDDCLAQVAID
;
A
#
# COMPACT_ATOMS: atom_id res chain seq x y z
N ASP A 1 -12.23 -1.41 14.66
CA ASP A 1 -11.05 -2.05 15.27
C ASP A 1 -10.26 -1.00 16.04
N LEU A 2 -10.52 -0.87 17.35
CA LEU A 2 -9.92 0.19 18.19
C LEU A 2 -8.42 -0.06 18.44
N GLU A 3 -7.97 -1.29 18.45
CA GLU A 3 -6.56 -1.65 18.68
C GLU A 3 -5.64 -1.11 17.58
N ASN A 4 -6.16 -0.97 16.35
CA ASN A 4 -5.46 -0.42 15.18
C ASN A 4 -5.85 1.03 14.87
N SER A 5 -6.51 1.71 15.80
CA SER A 5 -6.94 3.10 15.66
C SER A 5 -6.06 4.04 16.48
N TYR A 6 -6.08 5.31 16.10
CA TYR A 6 -5.32 6.35 16.78
C TYR A 6 -6.22 7.50 17.23
N VAL A 7 -6.02 7.99 18.45
CA VAL A 7 -6.53 9.28 18.90
C VAL A 7 -5.43 10.31 18.68
N ILE A 8 -5.74 11.38 17.95
CA ILE A 8 -4.81 12.48 17.68
C ILE A 8 -5.26 13.68 18.49
N GLY A 9 -4.38 14.20 19.34
CA GLY A 9 -4.70 15.34 20.15
C GLY A 9 -3.49 15.97 20.82
N ASP A 10 -3.69 17.15 21.41
CA ASP A 10 -2.66 17.97 22.06
C ASP A 10 -2.77 18.02 23.57
N ARG A 11 -3.74 17.30 24.16
CA ARG A 11 -3.99 17.24 25.61
C ARG A 11 -3.73 15.86 26.18
N ILE A 12 -3.36 15.81 27.45
CA ILE A 12 -3.22 14.55 28.18
C ILE A 12 -4.52 13.76 28.17
N THR A 13 -5.67 14.44 28.27
CA THR A 13 -6.99 13.82 28.20
C THR A 13 -7.24 13.04 26.90
N ASP A 14 -6.60 13.43 25.81
CA ASP A 14 -6.70 12.71 24.53
C ASP A 14 -5.91 11.39 24.59
N VAL A 15 -4.76 11.37 25.31
CA VAL A 15 -3.98 10.16 25.53
C VAL A 15 -4.72 9.23 26.51
N GLU A 16 -5.37 9.78 27.54
CA GLU A 16 -6.23 9.02 28.45
C GLU A 16 -7.44 8.42 27.72
N LEU A 17 -8.03 9.17 26.81
CA LEU A 17 -9.11 8.68 25.94
C LEU A 17 -8.63 7.50 25.10
N ALA A 18 -7.46 7.60 24.46
CA ALA A 18 -6.87 6.49 23.70
C ALA A 18 -6.69 5.24 24.58
N LYS A 19 -6.15 5.40 25.78
CA LYS A 19 -6.00 4.33 26.76
C LYS A 19 -7.33 3.66 27.10
N ASN A 20 -8.36 4.45 27.38
CA ASN A 20 -9.68 3.96 27.76
C ASN A 20 -10.39 3.23 26.61
N LEU A 21 -10.11 3.63 25.36
CA LEU A 21 -10.62 2.98 24.15
C LEU A 21 -9.82 1.71 23.75
N GLY A 22 -8.67 1.46 24.37
CA GLY A 22 -7.76 0.40 23.94
C GLY A 22 -7.05 0.70 22.62
N SER A 23 -6.98 2.00 22.23
CA SER A 23 -6.29 2.48 21.03
C SER A 23 -4.92 3.09 21.37
N LYS A 24 -4.18 3.52 20.37
CA LYS A 24 -2.94 4.28 20.51
C LYS A 24 -3.19 5.78 20.38
N ALA A 25 -2.28 6.59 20.93
CA ALA A 25 -2.33 8.03 20.81
C ALA A 25 -1.22 8.58 19.92
N ILE A 26 -1.54 9.59 19.12
CA ILE A 26 -0.58 10.48 18.49
C ILE A 26 -0.69 11.81 19.23
N PHE A 27 0.34 12.12 20.03
CA PHE A 27 0.34 13.30 20.89
C PHE A 27 1.03 14.47 20.19
N ILE A 28 0.25 15.56 19.97
CA ILE A 28 0.77 16.80 19.37
C ILE A 28 1.41 17.65 20.47
N LYS A 29 2.74 17.71 20.47
CA LYS A 29 3.52 18.43 21.47
C LYS A 29 3.57 19.92 21.13
N ASN A 30 2.89 20.77 21.93
CA ASN A 30 3.05 22.21 21.92
C ASN A 30 3.81 22.67 23.14
N GLU A 31 4.66 23.68 23.02
CA GLU A 31 5.44 24.23 24.16
C GLU A 31 4.56 24.71 25.30
N GLU A 32 3.36 25.20 24.98
CA GLU A 32 2.37 25.67 25.95
C GLU A 32 1.75 24.54 26.80
N ASN A 33 1.75 23.30 26.29
CA ASN A 33 1.09 22.15 26.96
C ASN A 33 2.04 21.36 27.88
N LEU A 34 3.29 21.78 28.02
CA LEU A 34 4.32 21.11 28.85
C LEU A 34 4.58 21.82 30.19
N GLY A 35 3.81 22.84 30.53
CA GLY A 35 4.01 23.70 31.67
C GLY A 35 3.53 23.12 33.02
N GLY A 36 4.23 22.13 33.56
CA GLY A 36 4.03 21.68 34.91
C GLY A 36 4.62 20.29 35.20
N ASN A 37 5.23 20.07 36.37
CA ASN A 37 5.78 18.77 36.79
C ASN A 37 4.71 17.67 36.84
N GLU A 38 3.45 18.00 37.08
CA GLU A 38 2.33 17.05 37.09
C GLU A 38 2.02 16.49 35.71
N ILE A 39 2.15 17.32 34.67
CA ILE A 39 1.93 16.92 33.27
C ILE A 39 3.03 15.96 32.80
N ALA A 40 4.28 16.22 33.17
CA ALA A 40 5.40 15.35 32.83
C ALA A 40 5.23 13.95 33.45
N THR A 41 4.85 13.88 34.72
CA THR A 41 4.63 12.61 35.43
C THR A 41 3.44 11.82 34.86
N SER A 42 2.37 12.51 34.45
CA SER A 42 1.21 11.87 33.82
C SER A 42 1.53 11.33 32.41
N LEU A 43 2.35 12.05 31.63
CA LEU A 43 2.82 11.59 30.33
C LEU A 43 3.75 10.37 30.45
N GLU A 44 4.63 10.34 31.45
CA GLU A 44 5.46 9.15 31.71
C GLU A 44 4.61 7.91 31.99
N ALA A 45 3.53 8.05 32.78
CA ALA A 45 2.62 6.94 33.07
C ALA A 45 1.80 6.47 31.88
N LEU A 46 1.68 7.28 30.81
CA LEU A 46 0.92 7.00 29.58
C LEU A 46 1.84 6.73 28.38
N GLN A 47 3.15 6.65 28.55
CA GLN A 47 4.13 6.50 27.49
C GLN A 47 3.87 5.27 26.61
N ASN A 48 3.38 4.19 27.20
CA ASN A 48 3.04 2.95 26.49
C ASN A 48 1.83 3.06 25.56
N VAL A 49 1.02 4.10 25.72
CA VAL A 49 -0.16 4.39 24.88
C VAL A 49 0.22 5.29 23.72
N ILE A 50 1.27 6.12 23.87
CA ILE A 50 1.71 7.07 22.85
C ILE A 50 2.51 6.33 21.77
N ALA A 51 1.98 6.30 20.55
CA ALA A 51 2.64 5.73 19.38
C ALA A 51 3.57 6.72 18.66
N LEU A 52 3.19 8.00 18.65
CA LEU A 52 3.98 9.08 18.08
C LEU A 52 3.79 10.36 18.90
N GLN A 53 4.89 11.09 19.11
CA GLN A 53 4.87 12.42 19.71
C GLN A 53 5.57 13.41 18.75
N THR A 54 4.84 14.41 18.25
CA THR A 54 5.36 15.38 17.30
C THR A 54 4.51 16.65 17.30
N ASN A 55 5.04 17.76 16.80
CA ASN A 55 4.31 18.99 16.50
C ASN A 55 4.14 19.20 14.98
N GLU A 56 4.61 18.26 14.16
CA GLU A 56 4.62 18.35 12.70
C GLU A 56 3.56 17.44 12.08
N TRP A 57 2.57 18.01 11.42
CA TRP A 57 1.54 17.26 10.70
C TRP A 57 2.11 16.35 9.61
N GLN A 58 3.23 16.74 9.01
CA GLN A 58 3.89 15.91 8.01
C GLN A 58 4.38 14.58 8.61
N LYS A 59 4.93 14.60 9.84
CA LYS A 59 5.34 13.37 10.54
C LYS A 59 4.16 12.49 10.93
N ILE A 60 3.02 13.10 11.29
CA ILE A 60 1.78 12.37 11.56
C ILE A 60 1.31 11.67 10.28
N TYR A 61 1.28 12.40 9.16
CA TYR A 61 0.93 11.84 7.86
C TYR A 61 1.84 10.68 7.46
N GLU A 62 3.15 10.86 7.56
CA GLU A 62 4.15 9.82 7.28
C GLU A 62 3.97 8.61 8.20
N PHE A 63 3.73 8.82 9.49
CA PHE A 63 3.48 7.76 10.46
C PHE A 63 2.19 6.97 10.14
N LEU A 64 1.10 7.64 9.79
CA LEU A 64 -0.16 7.02 9.44
C LEU A 64 -0.13 6.36 8.04
N LYS A 65 0.69 6.92 7.13
CA LYS A 65 0.94 6.37 5.80
C LYS A 65 1.84 5.12 5.83
N LEU A 66 2.36 4.74 6.98
CA LEU A 66 3.47 3.84 7.25
C LEU A 66 3.32 2.38 6.83
N ASN A 67 2.36 2.02 6.04
CA ASN A 67 2.48 0.80 5.26
C ASN A 67 2.32 1.22 3.79
N GLU A 68 3.42 1.68 3.17
CA GLU A 68 3.47 1.68 1.71
C GLU A 68 3.02 0.30 1.27
N ARG A 69 1.94 0.27 0.47
CA ARG A 69 1.40 -0.98 -0.04
C ARG A 69 2.32 -1.50 -1.13
N THR A 70 3.46 -2.01 -0.68
CA THR A 70 4.51 -2.53 -1.53
C THR A 70 4.64 -4.04 -1.38
N ALA A 71 4.93 -4.72 -2.47
CA ALA A 71 5.26 -6.14 -2.45
C ALA A 71 6.19 -6.49 -3.59
N SER A 72 6.95 -7.57 -3.40
CA SER A 72 7.75 -8.18 -4.46
C SER A 72 7.57 -9.69 -4.43
N ILE A 73 7.64 -10.29 -5.60
CA ILE A 73 7.66 -11.75 -5.77
C ILE A 73 8.71 -12.15 -6.79
N SER A 74 9.17 -13.37 -6.66
CA SER A 74 9.92 -14.08 -7.70
C SER A 74 9.26 -15.45 -7.87
N ARG A 75 8.95 -15.81 -9.12
CA ARG A 75 8.32 -17.06 -9.49
C ARG A 75 9.13 -17.72 -10.61
N LYS A 76 9.48 -18.97 -10.43
CA LYS A 76 10.23 -19.73 -11.44
C LYS A 76 9.54 -21.05 -11.70
N THR A 77 9.29 -21.33 -12.97
CA THR A 77 8.81 -22.61 -13.49
C THR A 77 9.88 -23.22 -14.42
N ASN A 78 9.52 -24.25 -15.17
CA ASN A 78 10.41 -24.76 -16.22
C ASN A 78 10.40 -23.85 -17.46
N GLU A 79 9.28 -23.14 -17.66
CA GLU A 79 8.97 -22.33 -18.84
C GLU A 79 9.28 -20.85 -18.64
N THR A 80 9.19 -20.36 -17.36
CA THR A 80 9.30 -18.93 -17.06
C THR A 80 10.17 -18.65 -15.85
N ASP A 81 10.83 -17.47 -15.84
CA ASP A 81 11.54 -16.89 -14.71
C ASP A 81 11.07 -15.43 -14.57
N ILE A 82 10.34 -15.15 -13.49
CA ILE A 82 9.57 -13.90 -13.31
C ILE A 82 9.98 -13.22 -12.02
N ALA A 83 10.22 -11.91 -12.10
CA ALA A 83 10.39 -11.03 -10.95
C ALA A 83 9.46 -9.82 -11.08
N ILE A 84 8.64 -9.55 -10.07
CA ILE A 84 7.73 -8.42 -10.03
C ILE A 84 7.89 -7.66 -8.72
N SER A 85 7.97 -6.33 -8.81
CA SER A 85 7.87 -5.41 -7.68
C SER A 85 6.76 -4.40 -7.95
N LEU A 86 5.91 -4.17 -6.95
CA LEU A 86 4.75 -3.31 -7.01
C LEU A 86 4.73 -2.35 -5.83
N ASN A 87 4.47 -1.07 -6.12
CA ASN A 87 4.08 -0.07 -5.13
C ASN A 87 2.72 0.52 -5.53
N LEU A 88 1.67 0.21 -4.77
CA LEU A 88 0.31 0.72 -5.01
C LEU A 88 0.17 2.22 -4.70
N ASP A 89 1.08 2.78 -3.89
CA ASP A 89 1.15 4.19 -3.54
C ASP A 89 2.20 4.94 -4.37
N GLY A 90 2.44 4.47 -5.60
CA GLY A 90 3.43 4.98 -6.53
C GLY A 90 3.03 6.25 -7.26
N THR A 91 3.69 6.50 -8.38
CA THR A 91 3.52 7.69 -9.22
C THR A 91 3.25 7.36 -10.69
N GLY A 92 2.99 6.10 -11.01
CA GLY A 92 2.74 5.62 -12.38
C GLY A 92 4.02 5.30 -13.16
N LYS A 93 5.12 5.01 -12.47
CA LYS A 93 6.38 4.59 -13.11
C LYS A 93 6.35 3.11 -13.41
N SER A 94 6.81 2.73 -14.59
CA SER A 94 6.93 1.34 -14.98
C SER A 94 8.31 1.02 -15.55
N ASN A 95 8.75 -0.22 -15.36
CA ASN A 95 9.92 -0.81 -15.98
C ASN A 95 9.58 -2.27 -16.33
N ILE A 96 9.09 -2.50 -17.55
CA ILE A 96 8.45 -3.75 -17.92
C ILE A 96 9.18 -4.37 -19.10
N ASN A 97 9.54 -5.63 -18.96
CA ASN A 97 10.17 -6.42 -20.02
C ASN A 97 9.74 -7.88 -19.91
N THR A 98 8.75 -8.26 -20.71
CA THR A 98 8.29 -9.65 -20.83
C THR A 98 8.80 -10.32 -22.13
N GLY A 99 9.40 -9.54 -23.02
CA GLY A 99 9.76 -9.96 -24.36
C GLY A 99 8.61 -9.90 -25.37
N ILE A 100 7.39 -9.54 -24.93
CA ILE A 100 6.19 -9.39 -25.78
C ILE A 100 5.77 -7.93 -25.77
N SER A 101 6.15 -7.17 -26.79
CA SER A 101 6.03 -5.71 -26.82
C SER A 101 4.60 -5.19 -26.59
N PHE A 102 3.59 -5.87 -27.13
CA PHE A 102 2.19 -5.46 -26.91
C PHE A 102 1.74 -5.73 -25.47
N PHE A 103 2.18 -6.84 -24.88
CA PHE A 103 1.89 -7.16 -23.49
C PHE A 103 2.57 -6.19 -22.53
N ASP A 104 3.84 -5.82 -22.80
CA ASP A 104 4.56 -4.78 -22.06
C ASP A 104 3.80 -3.46 -22.08
N HIS A 105 3.28 -3.07 -23.26
CA HIS A 105 2.45 -1.86 -23.39
C HIS A 105 1.18 -1.94 -22.54
N MET A 106 0.47 -3.07 -22.53
CA MET A 106 -0.76 -3.24 -21.74
C MET A 106 -0.49 -3.18 -20.24
N LEU A 107 0.59 -3.78 -19.79
CA LEU A 107 1.02 -3.72 -18.38
C LEU A 107 1.46 -2.30 -17.96
N ASP A 108 2.12 -1.55 -18.86
CA ASP A 108 2.45 -0.13 -18.66
C ASP A 108 1.17 0.71 -18.43
N GLN A 109 0.08 0.41 -19.15
CA GLN A 109 -1.19 1.12 -18.94
C GLN A 109 -1.76 0.88 -17.55
N ILE A 110 -1.61 -0.33 -17.00
CA ILE A 110 -2.03 -0.63 -15.61
C ILE A 110 -1.27 0.25 -14.64
N ALA A 111 0.06 0.32 -14.75
CA ALA A 111 0.89 1.14 -13.88
C ALA A 111 0.52 2.63 -13.99
N ARG A 112 0.46 3.13 -15.22
CA ARG A 112 0.24 4.54 -15.54
C ARG A 112 -1.13 5.05 -15.11
N HIS A 113 -2.19 4.33 -15.47
CA HIS A 113 -3.57 4.73 -15.13
C HIS A 113 -3.93 4.43 -13.68
N GLY A 114 -3.36 3.39 -13.09
CA GLY A 114 -3.49 3.10 -11.66
C GLY A 114 -2.61 3.95 -10.75
N GLN A 115 -1.71 4.77 -11.31
CA GLN A 115 -0.72 5.58 -10.57
C GLN A 115 0.13 4.76 -9.59
N MET A 116 0.37 3.49 -9.94
CA MET A 116 1.23 2.60 -9.17
C MET A 116 2.60 2.46 -9.84
N ASP A 117 3.64 2.20 -9.05
CA ASP A 117 4.95 1.90 -9.63
C ASP A 117 5.09 0.38 -9.81
N LEU A 118 5.48 -0.06 -11.01
CA LEU A 118 5.50 -1.46 -11.40
C LEU A 118 6.78 -1.82 -12.15
N ASP A 119 7.55 -2.76 -11.59
CA ASP A 119 8.71 -3.36 -12.24
C ASP A 119 8.39 -4.83 -12.54
N ILE A 120 8.48 -5.24 -13.81
CA ILE A 120 8.23 -6.61 -14.27
C ILE A 120 9.37 -7.06 -15.17
N GLN A 121 10.08 -8.10 -14.76
CA GLN A 121 11.12 -8.73 -15.55
C GLN A 121 10.77 -10.20 -15.75
N VAL A 122 10.63 -10.61 -16.99
CA VAL A 122 10.25 -11.99 -17.35
C VAL A 122 11.21 -12.55 -18.40
N LYS A 123 11.59 -13.80 -18.20
CA LYS A 123 12.21 -14.65 -19.22
C LYS A 123 11.31 -15.85 -19.42
N GLY A 124 10.64 -15.91 -20.55
CA GLY A 124 9.79 -17.04 -20.96
C GLY A 124 10.36 -17.80 -22.15
N ASP A 125 9.75 -18.92 -22.45
CA ASP A 125 10.07 -19.82 -23.56
C ASP A 125 9.38 -19.37 -24.88
N LEU A 126 9.56 -18.08 -25.25
CA LEU A 126 8.90 -17.46 -26.39
C LEU A 126 9.14 -18.13 -27.74
N GLU A 127 10.15 -18.96 -27.85
CA GLU A 127 10.39 -19.82 -29.01
C GLU A 127 9.34 -20.95 -29.15
N VAL A 128 8.61 -21.27 -28.06
CA VAL A 128 7.50 -22.22 -28.07
C VAL A 128 6.22 -21.50 -28.45
N ASP A 129 5.78 -20.58 -27.58
CA ASP A 129 4.71 -19.62 -27.82
C ASP A 129 4.68 -18.54 -26.71
N GLU A 130 3.71 -17.62 -26.77
CA GLU A 130 3.53 -16.54 -25.79
C GLU A 130 2.72 -16.97 -24.55
N HIS A 131 2.07 -18.10 -24.58
CA HIS A 131 1.05 -18.54 -23.62
C HIS A 131 1.61 -18.59 -22.20
N HIS A 132 2.68 -19.36 -21.98
CA HIS A 132 3.28 -19.50 -20.66
C HIS A 132 3.75 -18.18 -20.08
N THR A 133 4.35 -17.32 -20.91
CA THR A 133 4.83 -15.99 -20.50
C THR A 133 3.68 -15.11 -20.04
N ILE A 134 2.57 -15.06 -20.78
CA ILE A 134 1.39 -14.23 -20.44
C ILE A 134 0.70 -14.78 -19.19
N GLU A 135 0.40 -16.08 -19.16
CA GLU A 135 -0.33 -16.70 -18.04
C GLU A 135 0.44 -16.61 -16.72
N ASP A 136 1.69 -17.03 -16.70
CA ASP A 136 2.51 -17.02 -15.49
C ASP A 136 2.77 -15.58 -14.99
N THR A 137 2.94 -14.61 -15.89
CA THR A 137 3.06 -13.19 -15.52
C THR A 137 1.77 -12.67 -14.91
N ALA A 138 0.60 -13.03 -15.46
CA ALA A 138 -0.69 -12.62 -14.92
C ALA A 138 -0.95 -13.23 -13.53
N ILE A 139 -0.61 -14.50 -13.31
CA ILE A 139 -0.68 -15.16 -12.00
C ILE A 139 0.23 -14.44 -11.00
N ALA A 140 1.50 -14.23 -11.37
CA ALA A 140 2.48 -13.55 -10.52
C ALA A 140 2.06 -12.12 -10.18
N LEU A 141 1.48 -11.40 -11.15
CA LEU A 141 0.93 -10.05 -10.93
C LEU A 141 -0.23 -10.07 -9.93
N GLY A 142 -1.15 -11.02 -10.04
CA GLY A 142 -2.23 -11.21 -9.07
C GLY A 142 -1.71 -11.50 -7.66
N GLU A 143 -0.71 -12.34 -7.53
CA GLU A 143 -0.08 -12.67 -6.24
C GLU A 143 0.60 -11.45 -5.60
N VAL A 144 1.31 -10.61 -6.36
CA VAL A 144 1.95 -9.41 -5.82
C VAL A 144 0.92 -8.36 -5.42
N PHE A 145 -0.18 -8.21 -6.17
CA PHE A 145 -1.30 -7.36 -5.78
C PHE A 145 -1.92 -7.83 -4.46
N ALA A 146 -2.20 -9.12 -4.32
CA ALA A 146 -2.76 -9.67 -3.08
C ALA A 146 -1.86 -9.42 -1.87
N LYS A 147 -0.53 -9.55 -2.04
CA LYS A 147 0.45 -9.25 -0.98
C LYS A 147 0.47 -7.76 -0.64
N ALA A 148 0.47 -6.87 -1.63
CA ALA A 148 0.52 -5.42 -1.40
C ALA A 148 -0.77 -4.90 -0.74
N LEU A 149 -1.94 -5.45 -1.10
CA LEU A 149 -3.23 -5.10 -0.50
C LEU A 149 -3.39 -5.64 0.93
N GLY A 150 -2.70 -6.71 1.29
CA GLY A 150 -2.73 -7.30 2.62
C GLY A 150 -4.14 -7.72 3.04
N ASN A 151 -4.64 -7.14 4.13
CA ASN A 151 -5.96 -7.46 4.69
C ASN A 151 -7.13 -6.81 3.95
N LYS A 152 -6.87 -6.05 2.90
CA LYS A 152 -7.84 -5.32 2.09
C LYS A 152 -8.69 -4.29 2.86
N LEU A 153 -8.29 -3.89 4.07
CA LEU A 153 -8.99 -2.85 4.82
C LEU A 153 -8.81 -1.48 4.13
N GLY A 154 -9.90 -0.73 4.03
CA GLY A 154 -9.89 0.61 3.46
C GLY A 154 -9.92 0.66 1.92
N ILE A 155 -10.06 -0.49 1.24
CA ILE A 155 -10.35 -0.52 -0.19
C ILE A 155 -11.86 -0.68 -0.41
N GLU A 156 -12.34 -0.08 -1.49
CA GLU A 156 -13.74 -0.19 -1.91
C GLU A 156 -13.86 -1.18 -3.07
N ARG A 157 -15.01 -1.83 -3.15
CA ARG A 157 -15.36 -2.62 -4.34
C ARG A 157 -15.60 -1.68 -5.50
N TYR A 158 -15.06 -2.00 -6.64
CA TYR A 158 -15.16 -1.16 -7.81
C TYR A 158 -15.35 -2.00 -9.07
N GLY A 159 -16.14 -1.46 -9.99
CA GLY A 159 -16.34 -2.07 -11.28
C GLY A 159 -16.82 -1.05 -12.31
N PHE A 160 -16.50 -1.28 -13.56
CA PHE A 160 -16.95 -0.46 -14.67
C PHE A 160 -17.02 -1.27 -15.96
N CYS A 161 -17.73 -0.71 -16.93
CA CYS A 161 -17.84 -1.23 -18.27
C CYS A 161 -17.48 -0.11 -19.25
N LEU A 162 -16.50 -0.33 -20.09
CA LEU A 162 -16.00 0.68 -21.01
C LEU A 162 -15.94 0.13 -22.44
N PRO A 163 -16.62 0.76 -23.41
CA PRO A 163 -16.43 0.46 -24.81
C PRO A 163 -15.15 1.14 -25.34
N MET A 164 -14.47 0.46 -26.23
CA MET A 164 -13.36 0.99 -27.01
C MET A 164 -13.41 0.39 -28.41
N ASP A 165 -13.68 1.23 -29.40
CA ASP A 165 -13.95 0.82 -30.78
C ASP A 165 -15.06 -0.27 -30.83
N ASP A 166 -14.77 -1.44 -31.39
CA ASP A 166 -15.69 -2.56 -31.51
C ASP A 166 -15.67 -3.51 -30.30
N CYS A 167 -14.89 -3.19 -29.26
CA CYS A 167 -14.72 -4.02 -28.07
C CYS A 167 -15.39 -3.43 -26.86
N LEU A 168 -15.93 -4.31 -26.00
CA LEU A 168 -16.48 -3.96 -24.71
C LEU A 168 -15.70 -4.71 -23.60
N ALA A 169 -15.11 -3.96 -22.68
CA ALA A 169 -14.46 -4.53 -21.49
C ALA A 169 -15.32 -4.26 -20.24
N GLN A 170 -15.58 -5.31 -19.48
CA GLN A 170 -16.22 -5.22 -18.17
C GLN A 170 -15.31 -5.80 -17.13
N VAL A 171 -15.02 -5.02 -16.06
CA VAL A 171 -14.17 -5.42 -14.95
C VAL A 171 -14.86 -5.12 -13.64
N ALA A 172 -14.76 -6.06 -12.69
CA ALA A 172 -15.20 -5.88 -11.31
C ALA A 172 -14.15 -6.47 -10.37
N ILE A 173 -13.82 -5.74 -9.31
CA ILE A 173 -12.83 -6.13 -8.30
C ILE A 173 -13.48 -6.09 -6.92
N ASP A 174 -13.28 -7.18 -6.16
CA ASP A 174 -13.78 -7.36 -4.79
C ASP A 174 -12.68 -7.90 -3.85
#